data_471b2b913f8fef7553ff4f91868c0a9f
#
_entry.id   471b2b913f8fef7553ff4f91868c0a9f
#
_cell.length_a   1.000
_cell.length_b   1.000
_cell.length_c   1.000
_cell.angle_alpha   90.00
_cell.angle_beta   90.00
_cell.angle_gamma   90.00
#
_symmetry.space_group_name_H-M   'P 1'
#
loop_
_entity.id
_entity.type
_entity.pdbx_description
1 polymer ?
#
loop_
_entity_poly.entity_id
_entity_poly.type
_entity_poly.pdbx_seq_one_letter_code
_entity_poly.pdbx_strand_id
1 'polypeptide(L)'
;MKKIIALVVGAIILIAASISLSGKENVKVGYLLVGPKNDGGWSMRHEQGFQSLTKYGHKVSGIEMAPEAEAAKLLGKLARKNDIVFATSFGYMDGMVKAAKKHPDTIFMHATGYKGNDTNMDNYGCMSYQARYLTGIAAGLMTKTNKIGVVGSHPIPEIVRNINALTIGAQSVNPNIEVNVIWINSWFDPPKDMDAAKALLDGGNDILYTTTDSPSVVVVAQKAWKRDGKEVWSMGNDAPMGLNGPDRYITGMMFHWSGVYKQLVDEVAAGTWKPN
;
A
#
# COMPACT_ATOMS: atom_id res chain seq x y z
N MET A 1 53.43 25.90 -24.18
CA MET A 1 51.99 26.12 -24.42
C MET A 1 51.20 24.86 -24.61
N LYS A 2 51.52 23.92 -25.51
CA LYS A 2 50.72 22.69 -25.75
C LYS A 2 50.55 21.77 -24.50
N LYS A 3 51.58 21.66 -23.63
CA LYS A 3 51.49 20.82 -22.39
C LYS A 3 50.62 21.47 -21.29
N ILE A 4 50.58 22.79 -21.20
CA ILE A 4 49.77 23.53 -20.24
C ILE A 4 48.27 23.47 -20.65
N ILE A 5 48.00 23.58 -21.95
CA ILE A 5 46.62 23.43 -22.50
C ILE A 5 46.07 22.02 -22.24
N ALA A 6 46.89 20.98 -22.42
CA ALA A 6 46.47 19.60 -22.14
C ALA A 6 46.15 19.36 -20.66
N LEU A 7 46.88 20.00 -19.74
CA LEU A 7 46.65 19.88 -18.28
C LEU A 7 45.36 20.62 -17.85
N VAL A 8 45.08 21.79 -18.44
CA VAL A 8 43.86 22.55 -18.14
C VAL A 8 42.62 21.85 -18.71
N VAL A 9 42.69 21.30 -19.92
CA VAL A 9 41.59 20.54 -20.51
C VAL A 9 41.34 19.24 -19.73
N GLY A 10 42.38 18.53 -19.27
CA GLY A 10 42.27 17.36 -18.43
C GLY A 10 41.63 17.68 -17.07
N ALA A 11 41.98 18.82 -16.44
CA ALA A 11 41.40 19.23 -15.17
C ALA A 11 39.90 19.66 -15.32
N ILE A 12 39.53 20.31 -16.43
CA ILE A 12 38.13 20.68 -16.72
C ILE A 12 37.28 19.43 -16.98
N ILE A 13 37.80 18.43 -17.67
CA ILE A 13 37.08 17.13 -17.91
C ILE A 13 36.90 16.36 -16.61
N LEU A 14 37.90 16.35 -15.72
CA LEU A 14 37.82 15.72 -14.40
C LEU A 14 36.84 16.44 -13.47
N ILE A 15 36.78 17.77 -13.51
CA ILE A 15 35.81 18.55 -12.73
C ILE A 15 34.39 18.39 -13.31
N ALA A 16 34.23 18.34 -14.65
CA ALA A 16 32.95 18.08 -15.27
C ALA A 16 32.44 16.61 -14.98
N ALA A 17 33.35 15.63 -14.95
CA ALA A 17 33.04 14.26 -14.56
C ALA A 17 32.68 14.09 -13.06
N SER A 18 33.34 14.87 -12.18
CA SER A 18 33.00 14.90 -10.74
C SER A 18 31.71 15.68 -10.44
N ILE A 19 31.31 16.63 -11.25
CA ILE A 19 30.02 17.35 -11.13
C ILE A 19 28.87 16.43 -11.59
N SER A 20 29.10 15.49 -12.52
CA SER A 20 28.08 14.53 -12.96
C SER A 20 27.80 13.39 -11.94
N LEU A 21 28.60 13.29 -10.87
CA LEU A 21 28.42 12.30 -9.78
C LEU A 21 27.82 12.92 -8.51
N SER A 22 27.47 14.19 -8.53
CA SER A 22 26.78 14.84 -7.41
C SER A 22 25.30 14.43 -7.41
N GLY A 23 24.94 13.44 -6.62
CA GLY A 23 23.55 13.06 -6.36
C GLY A 23 22.75 14.27 -5.87
N LYS A 24 21.42 14.22 -6.03
CA LYS A 24 20.52 15.27 -5.52
C LYS A 24 20.42 15.17 -4.00
N GLU A 25 20.89 16.15 -3.25
CA GLU A 25 20.69 16.17 -1.79
C GLU A 25 19.21 16.18 -1.39
N ASN A 26 18.34 16.80 -2.20
CA ASN A 26 16.90 16.95 -1.92
C ASN A 26 16.06 16.48 -3.11
N VAL A 27 15.47 15.32 -2.99
CA VAL A 27 14.52 14.78 -3.97
C VAL A 27 13.12 15.32 -3.69
N LYS A 28 12.41 15.68 -4.76
CA LYS A 28 10.98 16.05 -4.71
C LYS A 28 10.14 14.83 -5.01
N VAL A 29 9.30 14.46 -4.08
CA VAL A 29 8.47 13.26 -4.12
C VAL A 29 7.00 13.64 -4.26
N GLY A 30 6.35 13.17 -5.33
CA GLY A 30 4.92 13.27 -5.53
C GLY A 30 4.22 11.95 -5.26
N TYR A 31 2.95 11.96 -4.78
CA TYR A 31 2.20 10.73 -4.61
C TYR A 31 0.68 10.91 -4.78
N LEU A 32 0.01 9.84 -5.23
CA LEU A 32 -1.46 9.72 -5.23
C LEU A 32 -1.90 8.68 -4.20
N LEU A 33 -2.88 9.05 -3.37
CA LEU A 33 -3.60 8.16 -2.47
C LEU A 33 -5.02 7.93 -2.98
N VAL A 34 -5.49 6.68 -2.92
CA VAL A 34 -6.83 6.30 -3.36
C VAL A 34 -7.91 6.69 -2.35
N GLY A 35 -7.60 6.60 -1.07
CA GLY A 35 -8.43 7.00 0.06
C GLY A 35 -7.97 8.31 0.71
N PRO A 36 -8.66 8.71 1.77
CA PRO A 36 -8.19 9.80 2.63
C PRO A 36 -6.89 9.38 3.33
N LYS A 37 -5.98 10.32 3.55
CA LYS A 37 -4.69 10.07 4.23
C LYS A 37 -4.81 9.60 5.68
N ASN A 38 -6.01 9.58 6.23
CA ASN A 38 -6.33 9.13 7.59
C ASN A 38 -7.43 8.04 7.58
N ASP A 39 -7.52 7.24 6.53
CA ASP A 39 -8.49 6.16 6.37
C ASP A 39 -8.45 5.08 7.47
N GLY A 40 -7.33 4.99 8.18
CA GLY A 40 -7.09 3.97 9.20
C GLY A 40 -6.47 2.69 8.66
N GLY A 41 -6.15 2.65 7.35
CA GLY A 41 -5.63 1.50 6.62
C GLY A 41 -4.51 1.87 5.65
N TRP A 42 -4.71 1.52 4.39
CA TRP A 42 -3.74 1.61 3.30
C TRP A 42 -3.20 3.01 3.06
N SER A 43 -4.09 3.99 2.79
CA SER A 43 -3.65 5.36 2.46
C SER A 43 -2.94 6.02 3.63
N MET A 44 -3.39 5.79 4.87
CA MET A 44 -2.71 6.28 6.08
C MET A 44 -1.28 5.71 6.19
N ARG A 45 -1.08 4.42 5.90
CA ARG A 45 0.25 3.81 5.99
C ARG A 45 1.20 4.33 4.91
N HIS A 46 0.70 4.55 3.70
CA HIS A 46 1.46 5.20 2.63
C HIS A 46 1.83 6.64 2.99
N GLU A 47 0.86 7.43 3.47
CA GLU A 47 1.09 8.80 3.94
C GLU A 47 2.20 8.86 4.99
N GLN A 48 2.13 8.01 6.02
CA GLN A 48 3.18 7.93 7.06
C GLN A 48 4.55 7.61 6.47
N GLY A 49 4.60 6.71 5.48
CA GLY A 49 5.81 6.37 4.75
C GLY A 49 6.39 7.57 4.00
N PHE A 50 5.57 8.29 3.24
CA PHE A 50 6.02 9.49 2.51
C PHE A 50 6.46 10.61 3.45
N GLN A 51 5.69 10.90 4.50
CA GLN A 51 6.05 11.93 5.46
C GLN A 51 7.36 11.63 6.21
N SER A 52 7.71 10.35 6.38
CA SER A 52 9.00 9.98 6.98
C SER A 52 10.22 10.46 6.18
N LEU A 53 10.08 10.68 4.86
CA LEU A 53 11.14 11.17 3.98
C LEU A 53 11.56 12.61 4.29
N THR A 54 10.68 13.40 4.90
CA THR A 54 10.98 14.78 5.29
C THR A 54 12.12 14.87 6.31
N LYS A 55 12.31 13.82 7.13
CA LYS A 55 13.40 13.71 8.11
C LYS A 55 14.79 13.65 7.44
N TYR A 56 14.81 13.28 6.16
CA TYR A 56 16.04 13.19 5.35
C TYR A 56 16.20 14.37 4.38
N GLY A 57 15.41 15.45 4.56
CA GLY A 57 15.49 16.66 3.76
C GLY A 57 14.70 16.62 2.45
N HIS A 58 14.01 15.52 2.13
CA HIS A 58 13.22 15.42 0.91
C HIS A 58 11.92 16.22 1.01
N LYS A 59 11.43 16.72 -0.13
CA LYS A 59 10.15 17.43 -0.21
C LYS A 59 9.07 16.50 -0.70
N VAL A 60 8.00 16.36 0.07
CA VAL A 60 6.88 15.48 -0.27
C VAL A 60 5.60 16.28 -0.56
N SER A 61 4.83 15.85 -1.54
CA SER A 61 3.54 16.45 -1.90
C SER A 61 2.59 15.39 -2.44
N GLY A 62 1.38 15.31 -1.89
CA GLY A 62 0.40 14.27 -2.24
C GLY A 62 -0.94 14.84 -2.69
N ILE A 63 -1.72 13.98 -3.34
CA ILE A 63 -3.13 14.18 -3.64
C ILE A 63 -3.86 12.97 -3.05
N GLU A 64 -4.78 13.21 -2.12
CA GLU A 64 -5.62 12.19 -1.52
C GLU A 64 -6.96 12.07 -2.23
N MET A 65 -7.65 10.94 -2.04
CA MET A 65 -8.96 10.64 -2.65
C MET A 65 -8.95 10.85 -4.17
N ALA A 66 -7.84 10.49 -4.82
CA ALA A 66 -7.66 10.71 -6.24
C ALA A 66 -8.50 9.70 -7.06
N PRO A 67 -9.42 10.17 -7.93
CA PRO A 67 -10.20 9.25 -8.75
C PRO A 67 -9.30 8.49 -9.73
N GLU A 68 -9.46 7.17 -9.81
CA GLU A 68 -8.65 6.32 -10.71
C GLU A 68 -8.80 6.72 -12.18
N ALA A 69 -9.98 7.16 -12.60
CA ALA A 69 -10.22 7.67 -13.95
C ALA A 69 -9.39 8.93 -14.29
N GLU A 70 -8.96 9.70 -13.29
CA GLU A 70 -8.14 10.90 -13.48
C GLU A 70 -6.64 10.64 -13.28
N ALA A 71 -6.22 9.41 -13.02
CA ALA A 71 -4.85 9.06 -12.66
C ALA A 71 -3.80 9.66 -13.62
N ALA A 72 -3.98 9.50 -14.94
CA ALA A 72 -3.01 10.01 -15.93
C ALA A 72 -2.83 11.53 -15.85
N LYS A 73 -3.89 12.29 -15.62
CA LYS A 73 -3.89 13.75 -15.49
C LYS A 73 -3.20 14.18 -14.19
N LEU A 74 -3.55 13.54 -13.08
CA LEU A 74 -3.04 13.88 -11.75
C LEU A 74 -1.56 13.51 -11.62
N LEU A 75 -1.16 12.33 -12.10
CA LEU A 75 0.24 11.91 -12.17
C LEU A 75 1.07 12.84 -13.04
N GLY A 76 0.57 13.25 -14.21
CA GLY A 76 1.24 14.25 -15.05
C GLY A 76 1.34 15.64 -14.40
N LYS A 77 0.38 16.03 -13.54
CA LYS A 77 0.48 17.26 -12.73
C LYS A 77 1.58 17.15 -11.68
N LEU A 78 1.71 16.00 -11.02
CA LEU A 78 2.77 15.75 -10.04
C LEU A 78 4.14 15.66 -10.73
N ALA A 79 4.26 15.00 -11.87
CA ALA A 79 5.51 14.81 -12.60
C ALA A 79 6.20 16.13 -12.96
N ARG A 80 5.43 17.17 -13.30
CA ARG A 80 6.00 18.50 -13.62
C ARG A 80 6.73 19.19 -12.47
N LYS A 81 6.57 18.70 -11.24
CA LYS A 81 7.10 19.36 -10.02
C LYS A 81 7.96 18.44 -9.17
N ASN A 82 8.00 17.15 -9.48
CA ASN A 82 8.65 16.13 -8.68
C ASN A 82 9.62 15.29 -9.50
N ASP A 83 10.65 14.78 -8.85
CA ASP A 83 11.67 13.91 -9.45
C ASP A 83 11.20 12.46 -9.54
N ILE A 84 10.41 12.03 -8.54
CA ILE A 84 9.78 10.72 -8.48
C ILE A 84 8.31 10.88 -8.08
N VAL A 85 7.45 10.07 -8.69
CA VAL A 85 6.00 10.07 -8.41
C VAL A 85 5.53 8.65 -8.13
N PHE A 86 4.84 8.50 -7.00
CA PHE A 86 4.25 7.24 -6.57
C PHE A 86 2.74 7.22 -6.81
N ALA A 87 2.20 6.06 -7.15
CA ALA A 87 0.76 5.83 -7.19
C ALA A 87 0.42 4.57 -6.38
N THR A 88 -0.53 4.69 -5.45
CA THR A 88 -0.77 3.69 -4.42
C THR A 88 -2.07 2.90 -4.60
N SER A 89 -2.64 2.86 -5.80
CA SER A 89 -3.78 2.00 -6.11
C SER A 89 -3.56 1.19 -7.37
N PHE A 90 -4.03 -0.05 -7.36
CA PHE A 90 -4.03 -0.92 -8.54
C PHE A 90 -4.67 -0.25 -9.77
N GLY A 91 -5.76 0.49 -9.56
CA GLY A 91 -6.48 1.19 -10.63
C GLY A 91 -5.72 2.35 -11.27
N TYR A 92 -4.62 2.81 -10.69
CA TYR A 92 -3.78 3.87 -11.29
C TYR A 92 -2.83 3.37 -12.38
N MET A 93 -2.70 2.06 -12.58
CA MET A 93 -1.69 1.44 -13.42
C MET A 93 -1.68 1.97 -14.86
N ASP A 94 -2.82 1.97 -15.56
CA ASP A 94 -2.92 2.45 -16.94
C ASP A 94 -2.72 3.97 -17.04
N GLY A 95 -3.15 4.69 -16.03
CA GLY A 95 -2.90 6.13 -15.90
C GLY A 95 -1.42 6.45 -15.76
N MET A 96 -0.70 5.63 -14.99
CA MET A 96 0.75 5.80 -14.79
C MET A 96 1.54 5.48 -16.05
N VAL A 97 1.21 4.41 -16.79
CA VAL A 97 1.84 4.11 -18.09
C VAL A 97 1.74 5.31 -19.05
N LYS A 98 0.55 5.96 -19.09
CA LYS A 98 0.33 7.15 -19.94
C LYS A 98 1.13 8.36 -19.45
N ALA A 99 1.24 8.55 -18.14
CA ALA A 99 1.99 9.65 -17.54
C ALA A 99 3.50 9.47 -17.73
N ALA A 100 4.04 8.27 -17.47
CA ALA A 100 5.45 7.94 -17.62
C ALA A 100 5.95 8.19 -19.06
N LYS A 101 5.17 7.80 -20.05
CA LYS A 101 5.49 8.06 -21.47
C LYS A 101 5.58 9.56 -21.81
N LYS A 102 4.79 10.41 -21.13
CA LYS A 102 4.73 11.85 -21.36
C LYS A 102 5.76 12.65 -20.55
N HIS A 103 6.32 12.07 -19.52
CA HIS A 103 7.25 12.70 -18.58
C HIS A 103 8.50 11.81 -18.39
N PRO A 104 9.35 11.66 -19.42
CA PRO A 104 10.48 10.75 -19.40
C PRO A 104 11.54 11.09 -18.34
N ASP A 105 11.62 12.34 -17.89
CA ASP A 105 12.58 12.81 -16.89
C ASP A 105 12.11 12.58 -15.45
N THR A 106 10.89 12.08 -15.24
CA THR A 106 10.32 11.75 -13.92
C THR A 106 10.25 10.24 -13.74
N ILE A 107 10.66 9.76 -12.58
CA ILE A 107 10.53 8.34 -12.22
C ILE A 107 9.14 8.08 -11.65
N PHE A 108 8.53 6.96 -12.05
CA PHE A 108 7.20 6.55 -11.61
C PHE A 108 7.24 5.19 -10.94
N MET A 109 6.70 5.10 -9.72
CA MET A 109 6.66 3.88 -8.93
C MET A 109 5.22 3.50 -8.57
N HIS A 110 4.79 2.32 -9.00
CA HIS A 110 3.42 1.85 -8.84
C HIS A 110 3.32 0.78 -7.75
N ALA A 111 2.51 1.02 -6.73
CA ALA A 111 2.25 0.00 -5.71
C ALA A 111 1.38 -1.13 -6.29
N THR A 112 1.81 -2.39 -6.05
CA THR A 112 1.05 -3.61 -6.38
C THR A 112 0.69 -3.81 -7.84
N GLY A 113 1.27 -3.02 -8.76
CA GLY A 113 1.10 -3.16 -10.19
C GLY A 113 1.94 -4.27 -10.80
N TYR A 114 1.80 -4.45 -12.12
CA TYR A 114 2.59 -5.38 -12.92
C TYR A 114 3.05 -4.80 -14.27
N LYS A 115 2.70 -3.54 -14.56
CA LYS A 115 3.16 -2.83 -15.76
C LYS A 115 4.33 -1.92 -15.40
N GLY A 116 5.40 -2.02 -16.15
CA GLY A 116 6.57 -1.15 -16.08
C GLY A 116 7.02 -0.75 -17.48
N ASN A 117 8.19 -0.11 -17.58
CA ASN A 117 8.90 0.13 -18.82
C ASN A 117 10.41 0.12 -18.57
N ASP A 118 11.21 0.07 -19.64
CA ASP A 118 12.66 -0.04 -19.57
C ASP A 118 13.37 1.29 -19.25
N THR A 119 12.64 2.34 -18.87
CA THR A 119 13.20 3.69 -18.75
C THR A 119 12.92 4.36 -17.41
N ASN A 120 11.64 4.59 -17.05
CA ASN A 120 11.27 5.46 -15.94
C ASN A 120 10.04 5.03 -15.13
N MET A 121 9.55 3.80 -15.32
CA MET A 121 8.40 3.27 -14.58
C MET A 121 8.66 1.85 -14.11
N ASP A 122 8.42 1.61 -12.82
CA ASP A 122 8.49 0.29 -12.21
C ASP A 122 7.42 0.10 -11.13
N ASN A 123 7.37 -1.11 -10.57
CA ASN A 123 6.43 -1.49 -9.53
C ASN A 123 7.16 -1.81 -8.22
N TYR A 124 6.43 -1.67 -7.13
CA TYR A 124 6.88 -2.14 -5.83
C TYR A 124 5.72 -2.79 -5.08
N GLY A 125 6.05 -3.68 -4.17
CA GLY A 125 5.05 -4.38 -3.37
C GLY A 125 5.71 -5.22 -2.31
N CYS A 126 4.90 -5.99 -1.58
CA CYS A 126 5.39 -6.96 -0.61
C CYS A 126 4.57 -8.26 -0.68
N MET A 127 5.13 -9.31 -0.11
CA MET A 127 4.49 -10.62 -0.03
C MET A 127 3.48 -10.66 1.14
N SER A 128 2.49 -9.76 1.11
CA SER A 128 1.48 -9.60 2.16
C SER A 128 0.73 -10.90 2.46
N TYR A 129 0.58 -11.78 1.46
CA TYR A 129 -0.05 -13.08 1.60
C TYR A 129 0.64 -13.99 2.65
N GLN A 130 1.95 -13.84 2.90
CA GLN A 130 2.64 -14.59 3.95
C GLN A 130 2.12 -14.21 5.34
N ALA A 131 1.93 -12.91 5.60
CA ALA A 131 1.33 -12.45 6.86
C ALA A 131 -0.15 -12.86 6.95
N ARG A 132 -0.88 -12.88 5.82
CA ARG A 132 -2.27 -13.35 5.79
C ARG A 132 -2.40 -14.84 6.12
N TYR A 133 -1.46 -15.66 5.68
CA TYR A 133 -1.40 -17.06 6.09
C TYR A 133 -1.29 -17.20 7.61
N LEU A 134 -0.42 -16.42 8.25
CA LEU A 134 -0.26 -16.43 9.71
C LEU A 134 -1.51 -15.92 10.43
N THR A 135 -2.17 -14.88 9.92
CA THR A 135 -3.45 -14.42 10.49
C THR A 135 -4.54 -15.47 10.34
N GLY A 136 -4.51 -16.25 9.24
CA GLY A 136 -5.39 -17.40 9.02
C GLY A 136 -5.22 -18.48 10.08
N ILE A 137 -3.97 -18.85 10.42
CA ILE A 137 -3.69 -19.80 11.51
C ILE A 137 -4.30 -19.30 12.82
N ALA A 138 -4.11 -18.02 13.19
CA ALA A 138 -4.68 -17.47 14.41
C ALA A 138 -6.22 -17.52 14.40
N ALA A 139 -6.86 -17.21 13.27
CA ALA A 139 -8.30 -17.32 13.11
C ALA A 139 -8.80 -18.77 13.25
N GLY A 140 -8.09 -19.71 12.62
CA GLY A 140 -8.42 -21.13 12.66
C GLY A 140 -8.35 -21.75 14.06
N LEU A 141 -7.43 -21.29 14.89
CA LEU A 141 -7.30 -21.71 16.29
C LEU A 141 -8.36 -21.06 17.20
N MET A 142 -8.91 -19.89 16.82
CA MET A 142 -9.82 -19.10 17.64
C MET A 142 -11.30 -19.35 17.34
N THR A 143 -11.65 -19.69 16.09
CA THR A 143 -13.06 -19.90 15.70
C THR A 143 -13.69 -21.06 16.43
N LYS A 144 -14.95 -20.91 16.81
CA LYS A 144 -15.80 -21.98 17.39
C LYS A 144 -16.87 -22.44 16.43
N THR A 145 -17.24 -21.61 15.46
CA THR A 145 -18.26 -21.94 14.44
C THR A 145 -17.67 -22.54 13.17
N ASN A 146 -16.37 -22.55 13.03
CA ASN A 146 -15.63 -22.89 11.81
C ASN A 146 -15.94 -21.93 10.63
N LYS A 147 -16.47 -20.74 10.91
CA LYS A 147 -16.83 -19.76 9.88
C LYS A 147 -16.08 -18.45 10.08
N ILE A 148 -15.34 -18.07 9.05
CA ILE A 148 -14.61 -16.79 8.99
C ILE A 148 -15.29 -15.93 7.93
N GLY A 149 -15.78 -14.75 8.33
CA GLY A 149 -16.38 -13.76 7.45
C GLY A 149 -15.35 -12.74 6.99
N VAL A 150 -15.28 -12.47 5.69
CA VAL A 150 -14.38 -11.49 5.08
C VAL A 150 -15.19 -10.41 4.38
N VAL A 151 -14.99 -9.16 4.77
CA VAL A 151 -15.42 -8.01 3.97
C VAL A 151 -14.36 -7.76 2.91
N GLY A 152 -14.68 -8.11 1.66
CA GLY A 152 -13.80 -7.99 0.51
C GLY A 152 -13.90 -6.61 -0.15
N SER A 153 -12.78 -5.97 -0.43
CA SER A 153 -12.73 -4.69 -1.14
C SER A 153 -13.07 -4.86 -2.63
N HIS A 154 -12.08 -5.20 -3.45
CA HIS A 154 -12.22 -5.48 -4.88
C HIS A 154 -11.64 -6.86 -5.20
N PRO A 155 -12.26 -7.66 -6.08
CA PRO A 155 -11.79 -9.00 -6.44
C PRO A 155 -10.59 -8.96 -7.43
N ILE A 156 -9.56 -8.17 -7.11
CA ILE A 156 -8.31 -8.14 -7.88
C ILE A 156 -7.36 -9.27 -7.44
N PRO A 157 -6.39 -9.66 -8.27
CA PRO A 157 -5.49 -10.79 -8.00
C PRO A 157 -4.80 -10.75 -6.64
N GLU A 158 -4.38 -9.56 -6.18
CA GLU A 158 -3.75 -9.39 -4.87
C GLU A 158 -4.69 -9.74 -3.73
N ILE A 159 -5.91 -9.20 -3.75
CA ILE A 159 -6.90 -9.40 -2.68
C ILE A 159 -7.37 -10.85 -2.65
N VAL A 160 -7.64 -11.46 -3.81
CA VAL A 160 -7.99 -12.88 -3.90
C VAL A 160 -6.85 -13.76 -3.35
N ARG A 161 -5.60 -13.48 -3.72
CA ARG A 161 -4.42 -14.18 -3.19
C ARG A 161 -4.32 -14.06 -1.66
N ASN A 162 -4.57 -12.88 -1.11
CA ASN A 162 -4.51 -12.63 0.33
C ASN A 162 -5.60 -13.40 1.08
N ILE A 163 -6.83 -13.43 0.56
CA ILE A 163 -7.94 -14.21 1.13
C ILE A 163 -7.64 -15.71 1.04
N ASN A 164 -7.13 -16.19 -0.09
CA ASN A 164 -6.73 -17.59 -0.26
C ASN A 164 -5.64 -18.00 0.73
N ALA A 165 -4.63 -17.13 0.94
CA ALA A 165 -3.58 -17.41 1.92
C ALA A 165 -4.11 -17.48 3.35
N LEU A 166 -5.02 -16.59 3.74
CA LEU A 166 -5.73 -16.62 5.01
C LEU A 166 -6.52 -17.94 5.15
N THR A 167 -7.26 -18.34 4.10
CA THR A 167 -8.04 -19.58 4.08
C THR A 167 -7.14 -20.79 4.27
N ILE A 168 -6.05 -20.91 3.50
CA ILE A 168 -5.08 -22.00 3.60
C ILE A 168 -4.45 -22.04 5.01
N GLY A 169 -4.09 -20.88 5.57
CA GLY A 169 -3.58 -20.77 6.93
C GLY A 169 -4.59 -21.28 7.98
N ALA A 170 -5.84 -20.87 7.88
CA ALA A 170 -6.91 -21.31 8.78
C ALA A 170 -7.18 -22.83 8.65
N GLN A 171 -7.27 -23.32 7.43
CA GLN A 171 -7.51 -24.76 7.16
C GLN A 171 -6.32 -25.64 7.51
N SER A 172 -5.10 -25.11 7.60
CA SER A 172 -3.93 -25.89 8.04
C SER A 172 -4.01 -26.36 9.50
N VAL A 173 -4.79 -25.66 10.33
CA VAL A 173 -5.03 -26.03 11.75
C VAL A 173 -6.44 -26.55 12.00
N ASN A 174 -7.40 -26.25 11.12
CA ASN A 174 -8.75 -26.77 11.21
C ASN A 174 -9.36 -26.91 9.78
N PRO A 175 -9.33 -28.11 9.18
CA PRO A 175 -9.74 -28.32 7.79
C PRO A 175 -11.25 -28.09 7.53
N ASN A 176 -12.08 -27.99 8.58
CA ASN A 176 -13.52 -27.75 8.45
C ASN A 176 -13.88 -26.27 8.32
N ILE A 177 -12.90 -25.37 8.26
CA ILE A 177 -13.16 -23.94 8.19
C ILE A 177 -13.70 -23.56 6.81
N GLU A 178 -14.79 -22.79 6.84
CA GLU A 178 -15.38 -22.09 5.71
C GLU A 178 -15.03 -20.59 5.78
N VAL A 179 -14.65 -20.01 4.65
CA VAL A 179 -14.41 -18.56 4.52
C VAL A 179 -15.48 -17.96 3.63
N ASN A 180 -16.31 -17.10 4.21
CA ASN A 180 -17.43 -16.42 3.55
C ASN A 180 -17.04 -15.00 3.20
N VAL A 181 -17.15 -14.60 1.92
CA VAL A 181 -16.71 -13.28 1.45
C VAL A 181 -17.90 -12.47 0.96
N ILE A 182 -18.04 -11.24 1.45
CA ILE A 182 -18.95 -10.23 0.88
C ILE A 182 -18.10 -9.13 0.23
N TRP A 183 -18.18 -9.02 -1.09
CA TRP A 183 -17.50 -8.00 -1.86
C TRP A 183 -18.28 -6.69 -1.86
N ILE A 184 -17.66 -5.58 -1.41
CA ILE A 184 -18.32 -4.26 -1.37
C ILE A 184 -17.94 -3.36 -2.56
N ASN A 185 -16.97 -3.79 -3.39
CA ASN A 185 -16.45 -3.05 -4.54
C ASN A 185 -16.03 -1.61 -4.19
N SER A 186 -15.34 -1.46 -3.07
CA SER A 186 -14.77 -0.19 -2.61
C SER A 186 -13.51 -0.45 -1.77
N TRP A 187 -12.54 0.45 -1.85
CA TRP A 187 -11.38 0.43 -0.95
C TRP A 187 -11.73 1.02 0.42
N PHE A 188 -12.55 2.08 0.44
CA PHE A 188 -12.92 2.79 1.66
C PHE A 188 -14.39 3.22 1.60
N ASP A 189 -15.25 2.51 2.31
CA ASP A 189 -16.68 2.81 2.44
C ASP A 189 -17.17 2.30 3.81
N PRO A 190 -16.93 3.05 4.90
CA PRO A 190 -17.28 2.62 6.25
C PRO A 190 -18.73 2.16 6.44
N PRO A 191 -19.76 2.79 5.84
CA PRO A 191 -21.13 2.28 5.90
C PRO A 191 -21.31 0.89 5.29
N LYS A 192 -20.80 0.66 4.06
CA LYS A 192 -20.87 -0.66 3.42
C LYS A 192 -20.06 -1.72 4.17
N ASP A 193 -18.88 -1.35 4.70
CA ASP A 193 -18.08 -2.24 5.56
C ASP A 193 -18.89 -2.72 6.77
N MET A 194 -19.56 -1.79 7.47
CA MET A 194 -20.37 -2.13 8.64
C MET A 194 -21.56 -3.03 8.28
N ASP A 195 -22.23 -2.78 7.17
CA ASP A 195 -23.40 -3.59 6.76
C ASP A 195 -22.96 -4.97 6.32
N ALA A 196 -21.88 -5.10 5.55
CA ALA A 196 -21.31 -6.39 5.18
C ALA A 196 -20.83 -7.19 6.42
N ALA A 197 -20.17 -6.54 7.37
CA ALA A 197 -19.72 -7.18 8.61
C ALA A 197 -20.88 -7.69 9.46
N LYS A 198 -21.99 -6.93 9.57
CA LYS A 198 -23.21 -7.38 10.26
C LYS A 198 -23.84 -8.57 9.56
N ALA A 199 -23.95 -8.55 8.22
CA ALA A 199 -24.50 -9.64 7.44
C ALA A 199 -23.66 -10.95 7.62
N LEU A 200 -22.33 -10.83 7.62
CA LEU A 200 -21.45 -11.97 7.91
C LEU A 200 -21.66 -12.51 9.34
N LEU A 201 -21.77 -11.62 10.32
CA LEU A 201 -22.03 -12.00 11.71
C LEU A 201 -23.39 -12.70 11.87
N ASP A 202 -24.43 -12.20 11.22
CA ASP A 202 -25.77 -12.80 11.23
C ASP A 202 -25.80 -14.13 10.46
N GLY A 203 -24.89 -14.35 9.50
CA GLY A 203 -24.60 -15.61 8.82
C GLY A 203 -23.85 -16.65 9.68
N GLY A 204 -23.57 -16.32 10.96
CA GLY A 204 -22.92 -17.22 11.91
C GLY A 204 -21.40 -17.24 11.87
N ASN A 205 -20.76 -16.25 11.21
CA ASN A 205 -19.31 -16.09 11.26
C ASN A 205 -18.91 -15.51 12.63
N ASP A 206 -18.01 -16.16 13.34
CA ASP A 206 -17.51 -15.72 14.65
C ASP A 206 -16.12 -15.08 14.60
N ILE A 207 -15.47 -15.10 13.43
CA ILE A 207 -14.28 -14.32 13.13
C ILE A 207 -14.59 -13.40 11.95
N LEU A 208 -14.34 -12.10 12.09
CA LEU A 208 -14.50 -11.11 11.03
C LEU A 208 -13.15 -10.55 10.60
N TYR A 209 -12.91 -10.50 9.31
CA TYR A 209 -11.72 -9.95 8.69
C TYR A 209 -12.11 -8.95 7.59
N THR A 210 -11.26 -7.97 7.35
CA THR A 210 -11.45 -7.01 6.26
C THR A 210 -10.26 -7.00 5.30
N THR A 211 -10.51 -6.66 4.03
CA THR A 211 -9.51 -6.25 3.04
C THR A 211 -9.72 -4.81 2.58
N THR A 212 -10.57 -4.07 3.29
CA THR A 212 -10.78 -2.64 3.08
C THR A 212 -9.89 -1.81 4.00
N ASP A 213 -9.82 -0.51 3.76
CA ASP A 213 -8.93 0.41 4.47
C ASP A 213 -9.55 0.94 5.78
N SER A 214 -10.83 0.67 5.99
CA SER A 214 -11.59 1.14 7.15
C SER A 214 -11.52 0.16 8.33
N PRO A 215 -11.41 0.63 9.58
CA PRO A 215 -11.50 -0.22 10.78
C PRO A 215 -12.93 -0.64 11.15
N SER A 216 -13.92 -0.39 10.29
CA SER A 216 -15.35 -0.60 10.57
C SER A 216 -15.69 -2.03 11.00
N VAL A 217 -15.05 -3.03 10.39
CA VAL A 217 -15.25 -4.46 10.73
C VAL A 217 -14.86 -4.73 12.19
N VAL A 218 -13.74 -4.15 12.64
CA VAL A 218 -13.26 -4.26 14.02
C VAL A 218 -14.24 -3.59 14.99
N VAL A 219 -14.76 -2.43 14.60
CA VAL A 219 -15.79 -1.70 15.39
C VAL A 219 -17.09 -2.51 15.50
N VAL A 220 -17.51 -3.19 14.43
CA VAL A 220 -18.73 -4.05 14.45
C VAL A 220 -18.54 -5.20 15.43
N ALA A 221 -17.44 -5.94 15.38
CA ALA A 221 -17.17 -7.03 16.32
C ALA A 221 -17.18 -6.55 17.78
N GLN A 222 -16.48 -5.44 18.06
CA GLN A 222 -16.43 -4.84 19.38
C GLN A 222 -17.83 -4.44 19.91
N LYS A 223 -18.65 -3.82 19.06
CA LYS A 223 -20.03 -3.42 19.43
C LYS A 223 -20.95 -4.61 19.62
N ALA A 224 -20.88 -5.62 18.77
CA ALA A 224 -21.70 -6.83 18.88
C ALA A 224 -21.41 -7.57 20.20
N TRP A 225 -20.17 -7.64 20.62
CA TRP A 225 -19.82 -8.20 21.94
C TRP A 225 -20.33 -7.32 23.08
N LYS A 226 -20.04 -6.01 23.08
CA LYS A 226 -20.41 -5.11 24.20
C LYS A 226 -21.92 -5.00 24.39
N ARG A 227 -22.67 -4.91 23.31
CA ARG A 227 -24.12 -4.66 23.36
C ARG A 227 -24.94 -5.95 23.45
N ASP A 228 -24.55 -6.96 22.69
CA ASP A 228 -25.38 -8.14 22.46
C ASP A 228 -24.76 -9.42 23.06
N GLY A 229 -23.59 -9.32 23.70
CA GLY A 229 -22.88 -10.47 24.27
C GLY A 229 -22.42 -11.51 23.22
N LYS A 230 -22.39 -11.15 21.93
CA LYS A 230 -22.01 -12.07 20.87
C LYS A 230 -20.51 -12.43 20.97
N GLU A 231 -20.22 -13.73 20.95
CA GLU A 231 -18.85 -14.25 20.90
C GLU A 231 -18.29 -14.12 19.48
N VAL A 232 -17.77 -12.95 19.15
CA VAL A 232 -17.18 -12.61 17.86
C VAL A 232 -15.83 -11.95 18.02
N TRP A 233 -14.90 -12.24 17.12
CA TRP A 233 -13.57 -11.68 17.10
C TRP A 233 -13.31 -10.99 15.74
N SER A 234 -12.32 -10.12 15.71
CA SER A 234 -11.95 -9.41 14.49
C SER A 234 -10.46 -9.47 14.22
N MET A 235 -10.10 -9.26 12.97
CA MET A 235 -8.73 -9.11 12.49
C MET A 235 -8.64 -7.88 11.59
N GLY A 236 -7.54 -7.13 11.71
CA GLY A 236 -7.30 -5.92 10.94
C GLY A 236 -6.50 -6.13 9.66
N ASN A 237 -6.52 -5.10 8.84
CA ASN A 237 -5.84 -5.03 7.57
C ASN A 237 -4.98 -3.77 7.49
N ASP A 238 -3.78 -3.90 6.92
CA ASP A 238 -2.87 -2.84 6.50
C ASP A 238 -2.33 -1.90 7.60
N ALA A 239 -3.06 -1.72 8.70
CA ALA A 239 -2.74 -0.81 9.80
C ALA A 239 -3.10 -1.41 11.17
N PRO A 240 -2.63 -0.82 12.29
CA PRO A 240 -2.91 -1.32 13.65
C PRO A 240 -4.35 -1.00 14.08
N MET A 241 -5.33 -1.68 13.50
CA MET A 241 -6.77 -1.43 13.72
C MET A 241 -7.28 -1.86 15.12
N GLY A 242 -6.48 -2.58 15.91
CA GLY A 242 -6.88 -3.10 17.22
C GLY A 242 -7.35 -2.06 18.21
N LEU A 243 -6.88 -0.81 18.10
CA LEU A 243 -7.35 0.31 18.93
C LEU A 243 -8.84 0.62 18.75
N ASN A 244 -9.45 0.21 17.63
CA ASN A 244 -10.87 0.43 17.33
C ASN A 244 -11.79 -0.63 17.94
N GLY A 245 -11.22 -1.71 18.50
CA GLY A 245 -11.97 -2.80 19.13
C GLY A 245 -11.07 -3.66 20.00
N PRO A 246 -10.47 -3.09 21.09
CA PRO A 246 -9.37 -3.73 21.82
C PRO A 246 -9.77 -5.03 22.52
N ASP A 247 -11.04 -5.20 22.87
CA ASP A 247 -11.50 -6.39 23.59
C ASP A 247 -11.80 -7.58 22.65
N ARG A 248 -11.97 -7.31 21.35
CA ARG A 248 -12.37 -8.34 20.33
C ARG A 248 -11.49 -8.31 19.09
N TYR A 249 -10.19 -8.08 19.30
CA TYR A 249 -9.20 -8.07 18.26
C TYR A 249 -8.17 -9.18 18.46
N ILE A 250 -8.01 -10.05 17.47
CA ILE A 250 -7.04 -11.15 17.53
C ILE A 250 -5.66 -10.63 17.10
N THR A 251 -5.58 -10.18 15.86
CA THR A 251 -4.34 -9.77 15.21
C THR A 251 -4.64 -9.03 13.91
N GLY A 252 -3.60 -8.59 13.23
CA GLY A 252 -3.68 -8.02 11.90
C GLY A 252 -2.30 -7.87 11.30
N MET A 253 -2.25 -7.60 10.01
CA MET A 253 -1.04 -7.25 9.30
C MET A 253 -0.99 -5.73 9.12
N MET A 254 0.20 -5.15 9.14
CA MET A 254 0.40 -3.76 8.80
C MET A 254 1.60 -3.57 7.88
N PHE A 255 1.50 -2.58 7.00
CA PHE A 255 2.59 -2.16 6.14
C PHE A 255 3.50 -1.14 6.82
N HIS A 256 4.79 -1.23 6.52
CA HIS A 256 5.81 -0.26 6.89
C HIS A 256 6.54 0.22 5.63
N TRP A 257 6.00 1.26 4.99
CA TRP A 257 6.49 1.74 3.71
C TRP A 257 7.74 2.62 3.79
N SER A 258 8.07 3.17 4.97
CA SER A 258 9.17 4.14 5.14
C SER A 258 10.52 3.63 4.65
N GLY A 259 10.84 2.36 4.91
CA GLY A 259 12.10 1.75 4.43
C GLY A 259 12.15 1.62 2.91
N VAL A 260 11.06 1.16 2.30
CA VAL A 260 10.94 1.02 0.85
C VAL A 260 11.05 2.38 0.16
N TYR A 261 10.32 3.38 0.66
CA TYR A 261 10.37 4.74 0.08
C TYR A 261 11.74 5.38 0.24
N LYS A 262 12.36 5.21 1.42
CA LYS A 262 13.72 5.72 1.62
C LYS A 262 14.68 5.12 0.62
N GLN A 263 14.68 3.80 0.45
CA GLN A 263 15.56 3.12 -0.51
C GLN A 263 15.35 3.66 -1.93
N LEU A 264 14.12 3.68 -2.42
CA LEU A 264 13.81 4.15 -3.78
C LEU A 264 14.21 5.61 -3.99
N VAL A 265 13.98 6.48 -3.00
CA VAL A 265 14.33 7.90 -3.07
C VAL A 265 15.86 8.10 -2.97
N ASP A 266 16.56 7.29 -2.17
CA ASP A 266 18.03 7.31 -2.11
C ASP A 266 18.65 6.89 -3.46
N GLU A 267 18.11 5.88 -4.12
CA GLU A 267 18.54 5.45 -5.46
C GLU A 267 18.34 6.57 -6.50
N VAL A 268 17.22 7.28 -6.43
CA VAL A 268 16.96 8.45 -7.28
C VAL A 268 17.92 9.59 -6.95
N ALA A 269 18.16 9.87 -5.67
CA ALA A 269 19.12 10.88 -5.21
C ALA A 269 20.53 10.60 -5.72
N ALA A 270 20.94 9.32 -5.67
CA ALA A 270 22.25 8.88 -6.15
C ALA A 270 22.35 8.77 -7.69
N GLY A 271 21.24 8.85 -8.42
CA GLY A 271 21.18 8.60 -9.86
C GLY A 271 21.45 7.15 -10.26
N THR A 272 21.22 6.23 -9.33
CA THR A 272 21.43 4.78 -9.51
C THR A 272 20.15 3.99 -9.75
N TRP A 273 19.00 4.61 -9.58
CA TRP A 273 17.72 3.95 -9.82
C TRP A 273 17.61 3.45 -11.28
N LYS A 274 17.14 2.22 -11.44
CA LYS A 274 16.84 1.60 -12.73
C LYS A 274 15.58 0.76 -12.59
N PRO A 275 14.74 0.67 -13.63
CA PRO A 275 13.63 -0.28 -13.65
C PRO A 275 14.18 -1.72 -13.67
N ASN A 276 13.46 -2.65 -13.03
CA ASN A 276 13.78 -4.07 -12.98
C ASN A 276 13.13 -4.84 -14.14
#